data_106b3e1e6f3ef68c241f43388227d356
#
_entry.id   106b3e1e6f3ef68c241f43388227d356
#
_cell.length_a   1.000
_cell.length_b   1.000
_cell.length_c   1.000
_cell.angle_alpha   90.00
_cell.angle_beta   90.00
_cell.angle_gamma   90.00
#
_symmetry.space_group_name_H-M   'P 1'
#
loop_
_entity.id
_entity.type
_entity.pdbx_description
1 polymer ?
#
loop_
_entity_poly.entity_id
_entity_poly.type
_entity_poly.pdbx_seq_one_letter_code
_entity_poly.pdbx_strand_id
1 'polypeptide(L)'
;AHNPSCRRRQRHHPAVVVFYEVWHAPLYTVGGGHLISQAIALCGGTNAFAAETVPAPQVSVEAVLAARPQAIIAGSDGGGRPVWLDDWRRWPTLPAAVSGELHAVDADLLHRPGPRFIDGVASLCVAIDGVRSRAAAASAALTPR
;
A
#
# COMPACT_ATOMS: atom_id res chain seq x y z
N ALA A 1 -17.53 14.87 -13.89
CA ALA A 1 -16.97 14.89 -15.23
C ALA A 1 -15.68 14.08 -15.27
N HIS A 2 -15.69 13.00 -16.05
CA HIS A 2 -14.50 12.20 -16.23
C HIS A 2 -13.50 12.96 -17.09
N ASN A 3 -12.35 13.27 -16.52
CA ASN A 3 -11.26 13.84 -17.28
C ASN A 3 -10.49 12.71 -17.96
N PRO A 4 -10.58 12.55 -19.30
CA PRO A 4 -9.91 11.45 -20.01
C PRO A 4 -8.39 11.47 -19.85
N SER A 5 -7.79 12.64 -19.56
CA SER A 5 -6.36 12.78 -19.36
C SER A 5 -5.90 12.13 -18.05
N CYS A 6 -6.75 12.09 -17.04
CA CYS A 6 -6.44 11.45 -15.76
C CYS A 6 -6.38 9.92 -15.90
N ARG A 7 -7.33 9.34 -16.67
CA ARG A 7 -7.32 7.90 -16.99
C ARG A 7 -6.13 7.49 -17.84
N ARG A 8 -5.72 8.36 -18.76
CA ARG A 8 -4.55 8.10 -19.63
C ARG A 8 -3.26 8.06 -18.82
N ARG A 9 -3.10 8.96 -17.86
CA ARG A 9 -1.90 8.98 -16.99
C ARG A 9 -1.82 7.72 -16.13
N GLN A 10 -2.95 7.21 -15.66
CA GLN A 10 -3.00 6.00 -14.85
C GLN A 10 -2.65 4.74 -15.65
N ARG A 11 -2.91 4.72 -16.98
CA ARG A 11 -2.60 3.58 -17.85
C ARG A 11 -1.11 3.43 -18.14
N HIS A 12 -0.31 4.53 -18.06
CA HIS A 12 1.12 4.53 -18.38
C HIS A 12 2.01 4.22 -17.16
N HIS A 13 1.42 4.17 -15.96
CA HIS A 13 2.15 3.87 -14.73
C HIS A 13 1.73 2.50 -14.22
N PRO A 14 2.69 1.57 -14.02
CA PRO A 14 2.37 0.27 -13.45
C PRO A 14 1.78 0.48 -12.05
N ALA A 15 0.77 -0.32 -11.72
CA ALA A 15 0.13 -0.27 -10.42
C ALA A 15 1.13 -0.71 -9.34
N VAL A 16 1.19 0.03 -8.25
CA VAL A 16 2.02 -0.33 -7.10
C VAL A 16 1.29 -1.40 -6.29
N VAL A 17 1.93 -2.55 -6.10
CA VAL A 17 1.38 -3.63 -5.26
C VAL A 17 1.60 -3.28 -3.81
N VAL A 18 0.50 -3.13 -3.06
CA VAL A 18 0.48 -2.68 -1.68
C VAL A 18 -0.04 -3.77 -0.77
N PHE A 19 0.69 -4.06 0.31
CA PHE A 19 0.18 -4.83 1.44
C PHE A 19 -0.21 -3.84 2.53
N TYR A 20 -1.50 -3.80 2.88
CA TYR A 20 -2.01 -2.95 3.97
C TYR A 20 -2.10 -3.78 5.25
N GLU A 21 -1.32 -3.42 6.25
CA GLU A 21 -1.25 -4.15 7.51
C GLU A 21 -2.15 -3.49 8.56
N VAL A 22 -3.25 -4.17 8.89
CA VAL A 22 -4.21 -3.69 9.89
C VAL A 22 -3.73 -4.03 11.29
N TRP A 23 -3.15 -5.22 11.46
CA TRP A 23 -2.66 -5.72 12.75
C TRP A 23 -1.43 -6.57 12.53
N HIS A 24 -0.49 -6.49 13.46
CA HIS A 24 0.82 -7.12 13.28
C HIS A 24 0.88 -8.58 13.76
N ALA A 25 0.31 -8.89 14.91
CA ALA A 25 0.37 -10.23 15.47
C ALA A 25 -0.94 -10.57 16.20
N PRO A 26 -1.81 -11.42 15.62
CA PRO A 26 -1.71 -12.06 14.31
C PRO A 26 -1.81 -11.06 13.15
N LEU A 27 -1.33 -11.47 11.98
CA LEU A 27 -1.23 -10.59 10.83
C LEU A 27 -2.56 -10.49 10.09
N TYR A 28 -3.15 -9.30 10.03
CA TYR A 28 -4.39 -9.02 9.33
C TYR A 28 -4.19 -7.97 8.25
N THR A 29 -4.89 -8.16 7.14
CA THR A 29 -4.94 -7.22 6.03
C THR A 29 -6.39 -6.88 5.68
N VAL A 30 -6.60 -6.20 4.56
CA VAL A 30 -7.92 -5.89 4.03
C VAL A 30 -8.16 -6.66 2.73
N GLY A 31 -9.36 -7.20 2.58
CA GLY A 31 -9.79 -7.87 1.34
C GLY A 31 -10.23 -6.87 0.28
N GLY A 32 -10.53 -7.39 -0.92
CA GLY A 32 -10.85 -6.57 -2.09
C GLY A 32 -12.07 -5.69 -1.96
N GLY A 33 -13.06 -6.11 -1.16
CA GLY A 33 -14.29 -5.33 -0.96
C GLY A 33 -14.19 -4.26 0.11
N HIS A 34 -13.10 -4.19 0.83
CA HIS A 34 -12.93 -3.21 1.90
C HIS A 34 -12.70 -1.80 1.33
N LEU A 35 -13.20 -0.77 2.03
CA LEU A 35 -13.02 0.63 1.63
C LEU A 35 -11.55 1.00 1.41
N ILE A 36 -10.65 0.50 2.25
CA ILE A 36 -9.22 0.77 2.12
C ILE A 36 -8.68 0.17 0.82
N SER A 37 -9.14 -1.03 0.43
CA SER A 37 -8.75 -1.64 -0.84
C SER A 37 -9.19 -0.78 -2.02
N GLN A 38 -10.40 -0.22 -1.96
CA GLN A 38 -10.91 0.70 -2.96
C GLN A 38 -10.09 2.00 -2.99
N ALA A 39 -9.70 2.51 -1.83
CA ALA A 39 -8.85 3.69 -1.73
C ALA A 39 -7.46 3.45 -2.35
N ILE A 40 -6.87 2.28 -2.12
CA ILE A 40 -5.60 1.89 -2.74
C ILE A 40 -5.72 1.91 -4.26
N ALA A 41 -6.80 1.33 -4.80
CA ALA A 41 -7.07 1.32 -6.24
C ALA A 41 -7.25 2.74 -6.80
N LEU A 42 -7.94 3.59 -6.07
CA LEU A 42 -8.15 4.99 -6.43
C LEU A 42 -6.82 5.75 -6.52
N CYS A 43 -5.86 5.41 -5.67
CA CYS A 43 -4.52 6.02 -5.67
C CYS A 43 -3.57 5.40 -6.72
N GLY A 44 -4.04 4.48 -7.54
CA GLY A 44 -3.22 3.82 -8.56
C GLY A 44 -2.41 2.65 -8.03
N GLY A 45 -2.79 2.10 -6.88
CA GLY A 45 -2.19 0.91 -6.31
C GLY A 45 -3.05 -0.33 -6.55
N THR A 46 -2.50 -1.49 -6.21
CA THR A 46 -3.21 -2.75 -6.20
C THR A 46 -3.06 -3.38 -4.83
N ASN A 47 -4.18 -3.72 -4.19
CA ASN A 47 -4.12 -4.45 -2.92
C ASN A 47 -3.61 -5.86 -3.19
N ALA A 48 -2.53 -6.26 -2.51
CA ALA A 48 -1.92 -7.58 -2.67
C ALA A 48 -2.91 -8.73 -2.38
N PHE A 49 -3.93 -8.48 -1.56
CA PHE A 49 -4.95 -9.46 -1.19
C PHE A 49 -6.34 -9.07 -1.71
N ALA A 50 -6.40 -8.41 -2.87
CA ALA A 50 -7.66 -8.00 -3.49
C ALA A 50 -8.57 -9.18 -3.85
N ALA A 51 -8.02 -10.37 -4.02
CA ALA A 51 -8.79 -11.58 -4.33
C ALA A 51 -9.52 -12.16 -3.10
N GLU A 52 -9.15 -11.74 -1.89
CA GLU A 52 -9.81 -12.19 -0.67
C GLU A 52 -11.19 -11.58 -0.54
N THR A 53 -12.19 -12.42 -0.26
CA THR A 53 -13.59 -11.99 -0.15
C THR A 53 -13.94 -11.52 1.27
N VAL A 54 -13.19 -11.95 2.26
CA VAL A 54 -13.37 -11.52 3.66
C VAL A 54 -12.86 -10.08 3.82
N PRO A 55 -13.58 -9.17 4.52
CA PRO A 55 -13.15 -7.78 4.66
C PRO A 55 -11.80 -7.61 5.34
N ALA A 56 -11.51 -8.41 6.36
CA ALA A 56 -10.26 -8.33 7.12
C ALA A 56 -9.68 -9.73 7.33
N PRO A 57 -9.09 -10.34 6.29
CA PRO A 57 -8.56 -11.69 6.40
C PRO A 57 -7.27 -11.73 7.19
N GLN A 58 -7.08 -12.82 7.94
CA GLN A 58 -5.80 -13.16 8.53
C GLN A 58 -4.93 -13.81 7.45
N VAL A 59 -3.69 -13.37 7.35
CA VAL A 59 -2.74 -13.90 6.35
C VAL A 59 -1.45 -14.34 7.02
N SER A 60 -0.71 -15.21 6.35
CA SER A 60 0.61 -15.64 6.82
C SER A 60 1.70 -14.76 6.25
N VAL A 61 2.86 -14.76 6.91
CA VAL A 61 4.05 -14.07 6.40
C VAL A 61 4.42 -14.64 5.03
N GLU A 62 4.33 -15.96 4.86
CA GLU A 62 4.63 -16.62 3.59
C GLU A 62 3.75 -16.14 2.46
N ALA A 63 2.46 -15.89 2.74
CA ALA A 63 1.54 -15.35 1.74
C ALA A 63 1.92 -13.92 1.34
N VAL A 64 2.38 -13.11 2.28
CA VAL A 64 2.86 -11.75 2.00
C VAL A 64 4.11 -11.80 1.13
N LEU A 65 5.06 -12.68 1.47
CA LEU A 65 6.29 -12.85 0.69
C LEU A 65 5.98 -13.32 -0.74
N ALA A 66 5.02 -14.22 -0.90
CA ALA A 66 4.60 -14.72 -2.21
C ALA A 66 3.93 -13.62 -3.05
N ALA A 67 3.21 -12.71 -2.41
CA ALA A 67 2.54 -11.60 -3.10
C ALA A 67 3.53 -10.53 -3.57
N ARG A 68 4.74 -10.48 -3.01
CA ARG A 68 5.81 -9.55 -3.38
C ARG A 68 5.37 -8.09 -3.41
N PRO A 69 4.81 -7.54 -2.34
CA PRO A 69 4.37 -6.15 -2.34
C PRO A 69 5.56 -5.20 -2.50
N GLN A 70 5.33 -4.15 -3.26
CA GLN A 70 6.32 -3.08 -3.47
C GLN A 70 6.30 -2.07 -2.32
N ALA A 71 5.21 -2.02 -1.57
CA ALA A 71 5.06 -1.19 -0.39
C ALA A 71 4.26 -1.92 0.68
N ILE A 72 4.64 -1.72 1.93
CA ILE A 72 3.86 -2.14 3.09
C ILE A 72 3.40 -0.87 3.78
N ILE A 73 2.09 -0.72 3.94
CA ILE A 73 1.49 0.43 4.59
C ILE A 73 0.73 -0.05 5.81
N ALA A 74 1.13 0.44 6.97
CA ALA A 74 0.51 0.08 8.25
C ALA A 74 -0.44 1.17 8.71
N GLY A 75 -1.63 0.79 9.17
CA GLY A 75 -2.49 1.68 9.91
C GLY A 75 -1.98 1.80 11.35
N SER A 76 -1.82 3.01 11.83
CA SER A 76 -1.35 3.24 13.19
C SER A 76 -2.17 4.31 13.89
N ASP A 77 -2.19 4.25 15.22
CA ASP A 77 -2.88 5.26 16.03
C ASP A 77 -2.13 6.58 15.97
N GLY A 78 -2.82 7.64 15.56
CA GLY A 78 -2.25 8.97 15.46
C GLY A 78 -1.21 9.15 14.33
N GLY A 79 -1.08 8.18 13.43
CA GLY A 79 -0.16 8.26 12.30
C GLY A 79 1.31 8.08 12.64
N GLY A 80 1.63 7.74 13.91
CA GLY A 80 3.00 7.45 14.32
C GLY A 80 3.50 6.13 13.76
N ARG A 81 4.75 6.11 13.30
CA ARG A 81 5.32 4.91 12.70
C ARG A 81 5.51 3.80 13.75
N PRO A 82 4.83 2.64 13.59
CA PRO A 82 5.01 1.53 14.55
C PRO A 82 6.42 0.94 14.44
N VAL A 83 6.99 0.60 15.59
CA VAL A 83 8.32 -0.03 15.65
C VAL A 83 8.33 -1.38 14.93
N TRP A 84 7.26 -2.16 15.07
CA TRP A 84 7.16 -3.49 14.46
C TRP A 84 7.13 -3.45 12.92
N LEU A 85 6.86 -2.31 12.32
CA LEU A 85 6.88 -2.17 10.86
C LEU A 85 8.27 -2.49 10.28
N ASP A 86 9.32 -2.18 11.01
CA ASP A 86 10.69 -2.49 10.58
C ASP A 86 11.04 -3.98 10.68
N ASP A 87 10.23 -4.80 11.31
CA ASP A 87 10.43 -6.25 11.35
C ASP A 87 10.42 -6.87 9.95
N TRP A 88 9.76 -6.24 8.99
CA TRP A 88 9.77 -6.68 7.60
C TRP A 88 11.15 -6.63 6.95
N ARG A 89 12.07 -5.84 7.49
CA ARG A 89 13.44 -5.71 6.97
C ARG A 89 14.25 -7.00 7.07
N ARG A 90 13.82 -7.96 7.90
CA ARG A 90 14.48 -9.28 8.01
C ARG A 90 14.31 -10.13 6.75
N TRP A 91 13.42 -9.75 5.84
CA TRP A 91 13.10 -10.53 4.63
C TRP A 91 13.77 -9.91 3.41
N PRO A 92 14.99 -10.38 3.01
CA PRO A 92 15.74 -9.76 1.91
C PRO A 92 15.12 -9.97 0.53
N THR A 93 14.17 -10.91 0.40
CA THR A 93 13.46 -11.16 -0.86
C THR A 93 12.21 -10.30 -1.03
N LEU A 94 11.81 -9.55 -0.01
CA LEU A 94 10.61 -8.71 -0.02
C LEU A 94 10.94 -7.37 -0.67
N PRO A 95 10.34 -7.03 -1.83
CA PRO A 95 10.65 -5.77 -2.51
C PRO A 95 10.47 -4.53 -1.65
N ALA A 96 9.39 -4.46 -0.86
CA ALA A 96 9.13 -3.34 0.04
C ALA A 96 10.25 -3.14 1.07
N ALA A 97 10.81 -4.25 1.59
CA ALA A 97 11.88 -4.18 2.58
C ALA A 97 13.20 -3.72 1.95
N VAL A 98 13.53 -4.27 0.78
CA VAL A 98 14.76 -3.92 0.05
C VAL A 98 14.77 -2.45 -0.34
N SER A 99 13.63 -1.93 -0.80
CA SER A 99 13.49 -0.54 -1.25
C SER A 99 13.20 0.44 -0.10
N GLY A 100 12.99 -0.06 1.12
CA GLY A 100 12.65 0.79 2.27
C GLY A 100 11.23 1.38 2.21
N GLU A 101 10.34 0.78 1.46
CA GLU A 101 8.97 1.27 1.28
C GLU A 101 8.04 0.71 2.36
N LEU A 102 8.32 1.09 3.60
CA LEU A 102 7.57 0.72 4.79
C LEU A 102 6.98 2.00 5.38
N HIS A 103 5.68 2.20 5.22
CA HIS A 103 5.01 3.45 5.55
C HIS A 103 3.89 3.25 6.56
N ALA A 104 3.58 4.31 7.31
CA ALA A 104 2.46 4.33 8.25
C ALA A 104 1.49 5.43 7.85
N VAL A 105 0.19 5.16 8.02
CA VAL A 105 -0.88 6.13 7.83
C VAL A 105 -1.77 6.14 9.07
N ASP A 106 -2.50 7.23 9.28
CA ASP A 106 -3.40 7.34 10.42
C ASP A 106 -4.62 6.43 10.25
N ALA A 107 -4.68 5.38 11.07
CA ALA A 107 -5.77 4.43 11.05
C ALA A 107 -7.12 5.08 11.38
N ASP A 108 -7.14 6.09 12.23
CA ASP A 108 -8.38 6.78 12.59
C ASP A 108 -9.04 7.45 11.39
N LEU A 109 -8.23 7.90 10.42
CA LEU A 109 -8.76 8.50 9.20
C LEU A 109 -9.33 7.46 8.25
N LEU A 110 -8.70 6.29 8.14
CA LEU A 110 -9.05 5.27 7.15
C LEU A 110 -10.02 4.20 7.65
N HIS A 111 -10.08 3.95 8.97
CA HIS A 111 -10.91 2.89 9.53
C HIS A 111 -12.31 3.35 9.90
N ARG A 112 -12.60 4.65 9.78
CA ARG A 112 -13.91 5.20 10.08
C ARG A 112 -14.49 5.92 8.87
N PRO A 113 -15.72 5.57 8.42
CA PRO A 113 -16.38 6.32 7.39
C PRO A 113 -16.73 7.73 7.90
N GLY A 114 -16.61 8.73 7.03
CA GLY A 114 -16.92 10.12 7.38
C GLY A 114 -16.05 11.10 6.60
N PRO A 115 -16.20 12.42 6.87
CA PRO A 115 -15.46 13.45 6.13
C PRO A 115 -13.94 13.31 6.21
N ARG A 116 -13.42 12.83 7.34
CA ARG A 116 -11.98 12.66 7.55
C ARG A 116 -11.37 11.51 6.73
N PHE A 117 -12.21 10.62 6.22
CA PHE A 117 -11.76 9.53 5.34
C PHE A 117 -11.06 10.07 4.08
N ILE A 118 -11.51 11.21 3.57
CA ILE A 118 -10.88 11.86 2.41
C ILE A 118 -9.44 12.24 2.72
N ASP A 119 -9.18 12.75 3.93
CA ASP A 119 -7.81 13.08 4.37
C ASP A 119 -6.94 11.83 4.46
N GLY A 120 -7.52 10.73 4.93
CA GLY A 120 -6.84 9.43 4.97
C GLY A 120 -6.48 8.92 3.58
N VAL A 121 -7.40 9.03 2.63
CA VAL A 121 -7.17 8.66 1.23
C VAL A 121 -6.06 9.52 0.62
N ALA A 122 -6.06 10.82 0.89
CA ALA A 122 -5.02 11.72 0.41
C ALA A 122 -3.64 11.32 0.92
N SER A 123 -3.53 10.98 2.21
CA SER A 123 -2.27 10.49 2.80
C SER A 123 -1.81 9.18 2.16
N LEU A 124 -2.75 8.27 1.92
CA LEU A 124 -2.48 7.00 1.26
C LEU A 124 -1.98 7.22 -0.17
N CYS A 125 -2.60 8.13 -0.92
CA CYS A 125 -2.16 8.48 -2.27
C CYS A 125 -0.77 9.09 -2.30
N VAL A 126 -0.44 9.95 -1.34
CA VAL A 126 0.92 10.52 -1.23
C VAL A 126 1.95 9.41 -1.04
N ALA A 127 1.67 8.45 -0.16
CA ALA A 127 2.57 7.32 0.08
C ALA A 127 2.76 6.47 -1.18
N ILE A 128 1.67 6.13 -1.86
CA ILE A 128 1.71 5.30 -3.07
C ILE A 128 2.40 6.01 -4.23
N ASP A 129 2.13 7.29 -4.42
CA ASP A 129 2.79 8.11 -5.46
C ASP A 129 4.29 8.22 -5.21
N GLY A 130 4.70 8.35 -3.95
CA GLY A 130 6.10 8.35 -3.57
C GLY A 130 6.81 7.05 -3.94
N VAL A 131 6.17 5.91 -3.66
CA VAL A 131 6.70 4.58 -4.04
C VAL A 131 6.88 4.49 -5.55
N ARG A 132 5.86 4.92 -6.31
CA ARG A 132 5.90 4.89 -7.77
C ARG A 132 7.03 5.76 -8.32
N SER A 133 7.20 6.96 -7.79
CA SER A 133 8.25 7.89 -8.22
C SER A 133 9.64 7.34 -7.95
N ARG A 134 9.87 6.75 -6.78
CA ARG A 134 11.16 6.16 -6.42
C ARG A 134 11.46 4.92 -7.27
N ALA A 135 10.45 4.10 -7.55
CA ALA A 135 10.60 2.93 -8.43
C ALA A 135 10.96 3.34 -9.84
N ALA A 136 10.32 4.39 -10.38
CA ALA A 136 10.63 4.92 -11.70
C ALA A 136 12.05 5.48 -11.76
N ALA A 137 12.49 6.20 -10.73
CA ALA A 137 13.85 6.74 -10.64
C ALA A 137 14.90 5.63 -10.57
N ALA A 138 14.64 4.57 -9.82
CA ALA A 138 15.53 3.41 -9.73
C ALA A 138 15.64 2.68 -11.07
N SER A 139 14.53 2.50 -11.78
CA SER A 139 14.53 1.90 -13.13
C SER A 139 15.31 2.74 -14.13
N ALA A 140 15.14 4.06 -14.08
CA ALA A 140 15.88 4.97 -14.96
C ALA A 140 17.39 4.93 -14.71
N ALA A 141 17.79 4.81 -13.44
CA ALA A 141 19.21 4.71 -13.06
C ALA A 141 19.86 3.40 -13.51
N LEU A 142 19.06 2.34 -13.68
CA LEU A 142 19.53 1.01 -14.09
C LEU A 142 19.58 0.82 -15.62
N THR A 143 19.02 1.76 -16.39
CA THR A 143 19.01 1.67 -17.84
C THR A 143 20.35 2.17 -18.38
N PRO A 144 21.21 1.33 -18.97
CA PRO A 144 22.46 1.80 -19.56
C PRO A 144 22.15 2.66 -20.79
N ARG A 145 22.87 3.74 -20.94
CA ARG A 145 22.82 4.57 -22.14
C ARG A 145 23.55 3.89 -23.30
#